data_19c6120160164c4ddd074f297155954a
#
_entry.id   19c6120160164c4ddd074f297155954a
#
_cell.length_a   1.000
_cell.length_b   1.000
_cell.length_c   1.000
_cell.angle_alpha   90.00
_cell.angle_beta   90.00
_cell.angle_gamma   90.00
#
_symmetry.space_group_name_H-M   'P 1'
#
loop_
_entity.id
_entity.type
_entity.pdbx_description
1 polymer ?
#
loop_
_entity_poly.entity_id
_entity_poly.type
_entity_poly.pdbx_seq_one_letter_code
_entity_poly.pdbx_strand_id
1 'polypeptide(L)'
;MSELAKKTCVLLTTVGPYSLYGEHAYKACAEAGTHYVDVTGEAAWVHKMIKKYEGTAKKTGAILIPQAGIESSPADLSTWALAKAIRTELGSQTKDVTISLHEVKWVYFWYS
;
A
#
# COMPACT_ATOMS: atom_id res chain seq x y z
N MET A 1 -4.78 18.18 7.47
CA MET A 1 -5.04 16.89 6.80
C MET A 1 -6.52 16.54 6.74
N SER A 2 -7.29 16.67 7.81
CA SER A 2 -8.73 16.34 7.79
C SER A 2 -9.55 17.14 6.77
N GLU A 3 -9.28 18.42 6.61
CA GLU A 3 -9.95 19.25 5.59
C GLU A 3 -9.55 18.86 4.15
N LEU A 4 -8.31 18.43 3.95
CA LEU A 4 -7.86 17.94 2.65
C LEU A 4 -8.52 16.60 2.32
N ALA A 5 -8.56 15.68 3.27
CA ALA A 5 -9.19 14.38 3.09
C ALA A 5 -10.66 14.50 2.68
N LYS A 6 -11.40 15.42 3.27
CA LYS A 6 -12.82 15.67 2.93
C LYS A 6 -13.04 16.24 1.52
N LYS A 7 -12.01 16.81 0.89
CA LYS A 7 -12.09 17.45 -0.43
C LYS A 7 -11.72 16.54 -1.59
N THR A 8 -11.33 15.31 -1.33
CA THR A 8 -10.87 14.37 -2.35
C THR A 8 -11.46 12.98 -2.12
N CYS A 9 -11.60 12.19 -3.17
CA CYS A 9 -12.00 10.78 -3.06
C CYS A 9 -10.80 9.89 -2.73
N VAL A 10 -9.61 10.26 -3.18
CA VAL A 10 -8.37 9.49 -2.96
C VAL A 10 -7.25 10.44 -2.57
N LEU A 11 -6.50 10.08 -1.55
CA LEU A 11 -5.25 10.72 -1.16
C LEU A 11 -4.09 9.77 -1.44
N LEU A 12 -3.19 10.20 -2.32
CA LEU A 12 -1.92 9.51 -2.55
C LEU A 12 -0.80 10.32 -1.87
N THR A 13 0.06 9.66 -1.11
CA THR A 13 1.17 10.31 -0.41
C THR A 13 2.49 9.57 -0.61
N THR A 14 3.55 10.36 -0.80
CA THR A 14 4.94 9.88 -0.90
C THR A 14 5.82 10.50 0.20
N VAL A 15 5.19 11.02 1.24
CA VAL A 15 5.89 11.76 2.32
C VAL A 15 6.38 10.78 3.38
N GLY A 16 7.65 10.45 3.32
CA GLY A 16 8.37 9.67 4.34
C GLY A 16 9.26 10.56 5.24
N PRO A 17 9.79 10.01 6.34
CA PRO A 17 9.47 8.73 6.96
C PRO A 17 8.02 8.65 7.47
N TYR A 18 7.32 7.57 7.13
CA TYR A 18 5.90 7.43 7.46
C TYR A 18 5.66 7.20 8.96
N SER A 19 6.60 6.57 9.65
CA SER A 19 6.56 6.40 11.11
C SER A 19 6.54 7.72 11.87
N LEU A 20 7.07 8.80 11.26
CA LEU A 20 7.07 10.14 11.84
C LEU A 20 5.90 11.00 11.37
N TYR A 21 5.54 10.93 10.10
CA TYR A 21 4.61 11.89 9.48
C TYR A 21 3.35 11.26 8.89
N GLY A 22 3.34 9.94 8.63
CA GLY A 22 2.28 9.26 7.86
C GLY A 22 0.97 9.11 8.61
N GLU A 23 0.99 8.99 9.94
CA GLU A 23 -0.22 8.69 10.72
C GLU A 23 -1.31 9.73 10.56
N HIS A 24 -0.98 11.02 10.47
CA HIS A 24 -1.97 12.08 10.32
C HIS A 24 -2.78 11.98 9.04
N ALA A 25 -2.14 11.61 7.93
CA ALA A 25 -2.81 11.42 6.65
C ALA A 25 -3.64 10.13 6.65
N TYR A 26 -3.07 9.04 7.12
CA TYR A 26 -3.73 7.73 7.21
C TYR A 26 -5.00 7.80 8.07
N LYS A 27 -4.89 8.40 9.27
CA LYS A 27 -6.01 8.65 10.18
C LYS A 27 -7.11 9.50 9.54
N ALA A 28 -6.72 10.65 8.94
CA ALA A 28 -7.67 11.57 8.34
C ALA A 28 -8.48 10.90 7.22
N CYS A 29 -7.86 10.07 6.41
CA CYS A 29 -8.53 9.31 5.36
C CYS A 29 -9.48 8.25 5.95
N ALA A 30 -9.03 7.49 6.95
CA ALA A 30 -9.88 6.51 7.63
C ALA A 30 -11.15 7.15 8.23
N GLU A 31 -11.00 8.32 8.86
CA GLU A 31 -12.11 9.04 9.50
C GLU A 31 -13.06 9.74 8.51
N ALA A 32 -12.53 10.21 7.37
CA ALA A 32 -13.31 10.92 6.37
C ALA A 32 -14.00 10.02 5.32
N GLY A 33 -13.69 8.73 5.29
CA GLY A 33 -14.15 7.84 4.23
C GLY A 33 -13.37 8.01 2.91
N THR A 34 -12.25 8.70 2.95
CA THR A 34 -11.38 8.95 1.80
C THR A 34 -10.43 7.78 1.60
N HIS A 35 -10.28 7.34 0.36
CA HIS A 35 -9.33 6.28 0.05
C HIS A 35 -7.88 6.77 0.20
N TYR A 36 -6.99 5.89 0.61
CA TYR A 36 -5.59 6.21 0.90
C TYR A 36 -4.66 5.26 0.17
N VAL A 37 -3.61 5.81 -0.41
CA VAL A 37 -2.53 5.04 -1.04
C VAL A 37 -1.20 5.65 -0.66
N ASP A 38 -0.22 4.81 -0.29
CA ASP A 38 1.16 5.25 -0.08
C ASP A 38 2.19 4.26 -0.65
N VAL A 39 3.44 4.65 -0.60
CA VAL A 39 4.57 3.87 -1.10
C VAL A 39 5.55 3.50 0.02
N THR A 40 5.07 3.40 1.27
CA THR A 40 5.95 3.09 2.40
C THR A 40 6.56 1.69 2.30
N GLY A 41 7.82 1.55 2.72
CA GLY A 41 8.46 0.26 3.00
C GLY A 41 8.44 -0.12 4.49
N GLU A 42 7.80 0.70 5.35
CA GLU A 42 7.85 0.57 6.81
C GLU A 42 6.79 -0.42 7.33
N ALA A 43 6.98 -1.72 7.12
CA ALA A 43 6.00 -2.77 7.45
C ALA A 43 5.52 -2.75 8.91
N ALA A 44 6.40 -2.47 9.87
CA ALA A 44 6.04 -2.36 11.28
C ALA A 44 5.06 -1.20 11.55
N TRP A 45 5.27 -0.05 10.88
CA TRP A 45 4.36 1.08 10.94
C TRP A 45 3.00 0.73 10.31
N VAL A 46 2.99 0.10 9.13
CA VAL A 46 1.77 -0.34 8.45
C VAL A 46 0.94 -1.25 9.34
N HIS A 47 1.56 -2.27 9.96
CA HIS A 47 0.87 -3.17 10.88
C HIS A 47 0.20 -2.42 12.03
N LYS A 48 0.90 -1.43 12.61
CA LYS A 48 0.36 -0.57 13.68
C LYS A 48 -0.83 0.25 13.19
N MET A 49 -0.76 0.82 11.98
CA MET A 49 -1.83 1.63 11.39
C MET A 49 -3.07 0.80 11.07
N ILE A 50 -2.90 -0.37 10.48
CA ILE A 50 -4.01 -1.32 10.23
C ILE A 50 -4.72 -1.63 11.54
N LYS A 51 -3.99 -2.11 12.54
CA LYS A 51 -4.56 -2.46 13.85
C LYS A 51 -5.33 -1.30 14.50
N LYS A 52 -4.87 -0.06 14.30
CA LYS A 52 -5.46 1.12 14.93
C LYS A 52 -6.68 1.66 14.19
N TYR A 53 -6.68 1.60 12.85
CA TYR A 53 -7.67 2.32 12.04
C TYR A 53 -8.56 1.44 11.16
N GLU A 54 -8.33 0.12 11.05
CA GLU A 54 -9.13 -0.78 10.24
C GLU A 54 -10.62 -0.72 10.61
N GLY A 55 -10.94 -0.70 11.90
CA GLY A 55 -12.32 -0.61 12.37
C GLY A 55 -13.00 0.71 11.98
N THR A 56 -12.26 1.81 11.95
CA THR A 56 -12.75 3.13 11.51
C THR A 56 -12.97 3.13 10.00
N ALA A 57 -12.00 2.66 9.24
CA ALA A 57 -12.07 2.58 7.78
C ALA A 57 -13.26 1.72 7.32
N LYS A 58 -13.48 0.57 7.95
CA LYS A 58 -14.66 -0.29 7.67
C LYS A 58 -16.00 0.43 7.90
N LYS A 59 -16.09 1.28 8.92
CA LYS A 59 -17.32 2.04 9.22
C LYS A 59 -17.56 3.17 8.21
N THR A 60 -16.50 3.83 7.74
CA THR A 60 -16.60 4.96 6.81
C THR A 60 -16.59 4.55 5.34
N GLY A 61 -16.23 3.29 5.04
CA GLY A 61 -16.06 2.80 3.67
C GLY A 61 -14.71 3.18 3.03
N ALA A 62 -13.77 3.72 3.81
CA ALA A 62 -12.43 4.04 3.32
C ALA A 62 -11.65 2.78 2.95
N ILE A 63 -11.01 2.78 1.77
CA ILE A 63 -10.07 1.76 1.35
C ILE A 63 -8.66 2.32 1.56
N LEU A 64 -7.88 1.66 2.40
CA LEU A 64 -6.53 2.10 2.76
C LEU A 64 -5.52 1.09 2.23
N ILE A 65 -4.70 1.49 1.26
CA ILE A 65 -3.72 0.65 0.56
C ILE A 65 -2.32 1.22 0.80
N PRO A 66 -1.68 0.90 1.93
CA PRO A 66 -0.27 1.22 2.12
C PRO A 66 0.63 0.28 1.31
N GLN A 67 1.90 0.62 1.16
CA GLN A 67 2.91 -0.20 0.48
C GLN A 67 2.61 -0.49 -1.00
N ALA A 68 1.94 0.44 -1.71
CA ALA A 68 1.65 0.32 -3.14
C ALA A 68 2.84 0.73 -4.04
N GLY A 69 4.03 0.82 -3.48
CA GLY A 69 5.25 1.19 -4.20
C GLY A 69 5.88 0.03 -4.97
N ILE A 70 6.86 0.37 -5.79
CA ILE A 70 7.59 -0.58 -6.64
C ILE A 70 8.37 -1.64 -5.83
N GLU A 71 8.71 -1.34 -4.60
CA GLU A 71 9.42 -2.26 -3.70
C GLU A 71 8.53 -3.38 -3.16
N SER A 72 7.22 -3.21 -3.21
CA SER A 72 6.25 -4.14 -2.60
C SER A 72 5.25 -4.68 -3.62
N SER A 73 4.47 -3.81 -4.26
CA SER A 73 3.31 -4.21 -5.07
C SER A 73 3.61 -5.15 -6.25
N PRO A 74 4.68 -4.96 -7.05
CA PRO A 74 4.97 -5.89 -8.16
C PRO A 74 5.28 -7.30 -7.67
N ALA A 75 6.02 -7.42 -6.56
CA ALA A 75 6.36 -8.70 -5.97
C ALA A 75 5.13 -9.40 -5.40
N ASP A 76 4.30 -8.71 -4.66
CA ASP A 76 3.06 -9.23 -4.07
C ASP A 76 2.06 -9.69 -5.16
N LEU A 77 1.83 -8.85 -6.17
CA LEU A 77 0.90 -9.16 -7.25
C LEU A 77 1.39 -10.34 -8.11
N SER A 78 2.69 -10.40 -8.39
CA SER A 78 3.29 -11.52 -9.13
C SER A 78 3.20 -12.82 -8.33
N THR A 79 3.48 -12.77 -7.04
CA THR A 79 3.34 -13.92 -6.13
C THR A 79 1.90 -14.41 -6.07
N TRP A 80 0.96 -13.48 -5.90
CA TRP A 80 -0.47 -13.82 -5.88
C TRP A 80 -0.93 -14.46 -7.20
N ALA A 81 -0.56 -13.88 -8.35
CA ALA A 81 -0.94 -14.37 -9.66
C ALA A 81 -0.39 -15.80 -9.91
N LEU A 82 0.91 -16.01 -9.59
CA LEU A 82 1.55 -17.30 -9.72
C LEU A 82 0.93 -18.36 -8.80
N ALA A 83 0.74 -18.04 -7.54
CA ALA A 83 0.13 -18.97 -6.58
C ALA A 83 -1.33 -19.32 -6.97
N LYS A 84 -2.07 -18.35 -7.51
CA LYS A 84 -3.40 -18.59 -8.05
C LYS A 84 -3.36 -19.54 -9.24
N ALA A 85 -2.48 -19.32 -10.22
CA ALA A 85 -2.33 -20.16 -11.39
C ALA A 85 -1.94 -21.60 -11.01
N ILE A 86 -0.95 -21.79 -10.14
CA ILE A 86 -0.54 -23.10 -9.63
C ILE A 86 -1.72 -23.84 -8.99
N ARG A 87 -2.51 -23.16 -8.19
CA ARG A 87 -3.66 -23.76 -7.51
C ARG A 87 -4.76 -24.16 -8.49
N THR A 88 -5.06 -23.31 -9.48
CA THR A 88 -6.15 -23.56 -10.45
C THR A 88 -5.78 -24.55 -11.52
N GLU A 89 -4.54 -24.53 -12.02
CA GLU A 89 -4.12 -25.37 -13.16
C GLU A 89 -3.49 -26.69 -12.73
N LEU A 90 -2.75 -26.69 -11.60
CA LEU A 90 -2.03 -27.87 -11.13
C LEU A 90 -2.66 -28.51 -9.89
N GLY A 91 -3.67 -27.91 -9.27
CA GLY A 91 -4.29 -28.40 -8.04
C GLY A 91 -3.34 -28.45 -6.84
N SER A 92 -2.19 -27.77 -6.93
CA SER A 92 -1.12 -27.81 -5.91
C SER A 92 -1.06 -26.54 -5.08
N GLN A 93 -0.47 -26.64 -3.89
CA GLN A 93 -0.19 -25.48 -3.06
C GLN A 93 1.22 -24.97 -3.34
N THR A 94 1.37 -23.66 -3.38
CA THR A 94 2.68 -23.00 -3.46
C THR A 94 3.34 -23.06 -2.08
N LYS A 95 4.58 -23.55 -2.02
CA LYS A 95 5.36 -23.62 -0.79
C LYS A 95 6.31 -22.43 -0.66
N ASP A 96 7.04 -22.16 -1.72
CA ASP A 96 8.07 -21.14 -1.74
C ASP A 96 7.98 -20.33 -3.04
N VAL A 97 8.25 -19.02 -2.98
CA VAL A 97 8.34 -18.14 -4.14
C VAL A 97 9.64 -17.35 -4.05
N THR A 98 10.41 -17.37 -5.12
CA THR A 98 11.60 -16.53 -5.25
C THR A 98 11.37 -15.50 -6.35
N ILE A 99 11.55 -14.24 -6.01
CA ILE A 99 11.46 -13.12 -6.96
C ILE A 99 12.86 -12.54 -7.13
N SER A 100 13.36 -12.53 -8.37
CA SER A 100 14.63 -11.91 -8.72
C SER A 100 14.39 -10.67 -9.57
N LEU A 101 14.91 -9.54 -9.12
CA LEU A 101 14.98 -8.30 -9.89
C LEU A 101 16.30 -8.30 -10.67
N HIS A 102 16.24 -8.33 -12.00
CA HIS A 102 17.42 -8.41 -12.83
C HIS A 102 18.03 -7.04 -13.13
N GLU A 103 17.18 -6.04 -13.35
CA GLU A 103 17.61 -4.68 -13.61
C GLU A 103 16.55 -3.68 -13.15
N VAL A 104 16.98 -2.61 -12.48
CA VAL A 104 16.13 -1.47 -12.14
C VAL A 104 16.75 -0.22 -12.73
N LYS A 105 16.09 0.38 -13.70
CA LYS A 105 16.52 1.65 -14.31
C LYS A 105 15.73 2.80 -13.71
N TRP A 106 16.44 3.75 -13.10
CA TRP A 106 15.86 4.98 -12.61
C TRP A 106 15.93 6.04 -13.71
N VAL A 107 14.78 6.63 -14.06
CA VAL A 107 14.72 7.79 -14.95
C VAL A 107 14.58 9.04 -14.09
N TYR A 108 15.63 9.84 -14.01
CA TYR A 108 15.56 11.16 -13.39
C TYR A 108 14.91 12.12 -14.36
N PHE A 109 13.71 12.59 -14.09
CA PHE A 109 13.17 13.76 -14.77
C PHE A 109 13.69 15.00 -14.06
N TRP A 110 14.65 15.68 -14.69
CA TRP A 110 15.03 17.03 -14.31
C TRP A 110 14.02 17.96 -14.98
N TYR A 111 13.20 18.62 -14.19
CA TYR A 111 12.53 19.83 -14.65
C TYR A 111 13.53 20.96 -14.60
N SER A 112 13.99 21.44 -15.75
CA SER A 112 14.68 22.71 -15.91
C SER A 112 13.67 23.85 -15.96
#